data_3b73f68d95e534f9ab1835540a2f0ba3
#
_entry.id   3b73f68d95e534f9ab1835540a2f0ba3
#
_cell.length_a   1.000
_cell.length_b   1.000
_cell.length_c   1.000
_cell.angle_alpha   90.00
_cell.angle_beta   90.00
_cell.angle_gamma   90.00
#
_symmetry.space_group_name_H-M   'P 1'
#
loop_
_entity.id
_entity.type
_entity.pdbx_description
1 polymer ?
#
loop_
_entity_poly.entity_id
_entity_poly.type
_entity_poly.pdbx_seq_one_letter_code
_entity_poly.pdbx_strand_id
1 'polypeptide(L)'
;MLKYQIVPVTQFMQNCTLLWCDETNAAALVDPGGEMKHLLSVIADHGLTLTAVWLTHGHLDHVGAADEIRQATGCPIIGPHPTDAFWLQALPAQSEMFGFPYADPFTPDQWLNEGDQIQLGQQHGFRNALARRLW
;
A
#
# COMPACT_ATOMS: atom_id res chain seq x y z
N MET A 1 -0.90 -5.16 20.51
CA MET A 1 -1.99 -5.77 19.72
C MET A 1 -2.11 -5.07 18.38
N LEU A 2 -2.37 -5.82 17.35
CA LEU A 2 -2.54 -5.30 16.02
C LEU A 2 -3.97 -4.81 15.82
N LYS A 3 -4.12 -3.61 15.31
CA LYS A 3 -5.40 -2.98 14.99
C LYS A 3 -5.50 -2.74 13.48
N TYR A 4 -6.70 -2.58 12.98
CA TYR A 4 -6.89 -2.23 11.57
C TYR A 4 -8.16 -1.42 11.35
N GLN A 5 -8.17 -0.69 10.23
CA GLN A 5 -9.35 0.01 9.73
C GLN A 5 -9.34 -0.08 8.21
N ILE A 6 -10.48 -0.40 7.62
CA ILE A 6 -10.63 -0.40 6.17
C ILE A 6 -11.12 0.97 5.74
N VAL A 7 -10.43 1.56 4.76
CA VAL A 7 -10.75 2.88 4.20
C VAL A 7 -11.00 2.71 2.71
N PRO A 8 -12.26 2.76 2.26
CA PRO A 8 -12.55 2.69 0.82
C PRO A 8 -11.98 3.91 0.10
N VAL A 9 -11.31 3.69 -1.01
CA VAL A 9 -10.72 4.74 -1.83
C VAL A 9 -11.03 4.52 -3.30
N THR A 10 -10.93 5.56 -4.09
CA THR A 10 -11.16 5.62 -5.53
C THR A 10 -12.64 5.41 -5.90
N GLN A 11 -12.95 5.68 -7.18
CA GLN A 11 -14.31 5.50 -7.71
C GLN A 11 -14.76 4.03 -7.70
N PHE A 12 -13.82 3.08 -7.58
CA PHE A 12 -14.13 1.67 -7.48
C PHE A 12 -14.35 1.21 -6.04
N MET A 13 -14.25 2.11 -5.07
CA MET A 13 -14.40 1.81 -3.64
C MET A 13 -13.48 0.66 -3.21
N GLN A 14 -12.26 0.67 -3.71
CA GLN A 14 -11.26 -0.32 -3.36
C GLN A 14 -10.85 -0.14 -1.90
N ASN A 15 -10.73 -1.22 -1.17
CA ASN A 15 -10.43 -1.17 0.25
C ASN A 15 -8.93 -1.01 0.48
N CYS A 16 -8.52 0.15 0.98
CA CYS A 16 -7.21 0.34 1.56
C CYS A 16 -7.28 -0.06 3.02
N THR A 17 -6.37 -0.88 3.50
CA THR A 17 -6.34 -1.28 4.89
C THR A 17 -5.24 -0.53 5.63
N LEU A 18 -5.63 0.18 6.70
CA LEU A 18 -4.68 0.79 7.63
C LEU A 18 -4.46 -0.20 8.76
N LEU A 19 -3.22 -0.64 8.94
CA LEU A 19 -2.81 -1.53 10.03
C LEU A 19 -1.90 -0.77 10.99
N TRP A 20 -2.03 -1.01 12.28
CA TRP A 20 -1.09 -0.41 13.23
C TRP A 20 -0.90 -1.27 14.47
N CYS A 21 0.25 -1.08 15.10
CA CYS A 21 0.58 -1.66 16.38
C CYS A 21 0.22 -0.65 17.47
N ASP A 22 -0.69 -1.00 18.39
CA ASP A 22 -1.14 -0.07 19.41
C ASP A 22 -0.11 0.18 20.52
N GLU A 23 0.96 -0.62 20.56
CA GLU A 23 2.04 -0.43 21.51
C GLU A 23 3.03 0.65 21.05
N THR A 24 3.27 0.74 19.73
CA THR A 24 4.27 1.66 19.19
C THR A 24 3.66 2.77 18.32
N ASN A 25 2.39 2.63 17.93
CA ASN A 25 1.70 3.49 16.97
C ASN A 25 2.32 3.45 15.56
N ALA A 26 3.14 2.46 15.28
CA ALA A 26 3.67 2.23 13.94
C ALA A 26 2.57 1.70 13.04
N ALA A 27 2.41 2.28 11.86
CA ALA A 27 1.34 1.95 10.94
C ALA A 27 1.85 1.60 9.55
N ALA A 28 1.06 0.81 8.82
CA ALA A 28 1.28 0.52 7.42
C ALA A 28 -0.03 0.68 6.65
N LEU A 29 0.06 1.16 5.41
CA LEU A 29 -1.08 1.20 4.50
C LEU A 29 -0.94 0.04 3.52
N VAL A 30 -1.99 -0.75 3.40
CA VAL A 30 -2.05 -1.87 2.45
C VAL A 30 -2.91 -1.45 1.27
N ASP A 31 -2.32 -1.45 0.09
CA ASP A 31 -2.99 -1.12 -1.17
C ASP A 31 -3.65 0.27 -1.19
N PRO A 32 -2.86 1.35 -1.02
CA PRO A 32 -3.41 2.70 -1.13
C PRO A 32 -3.62 3.07 -2.60
N GLY A 33 -4.80 2.76 -3.12
CA GLY A 33 -5.12 2.93 -4.54
C GLY A 33 -5.38 4.36 -4.98
N GLY A 34 -5.62 5.27 -4.05
CA GLY A 34 -5.90 6.67 -4.35
C GLY A 34 -6.13 7.47 -3.09
N GLU A 35 -6.46 8.76 -3.25
CA GLU A 35 -6.89 9.64 -2.16
C GLU A 35 -5.85 9.76 -1.04
N MET A 36 -4.61 10.04 -1.42
CA MET A 36 -3.50 10.17 -0.47
C MET A 36 -3.82 11.11 0.69
N LYS A 37 -4.39 12.28 0.40
CA LYS A 37 -4.66 13.27 1.45
C LYS A 37 -5.66 12.75 2.49
N HIS A 38 -6.69 12.03 2.03
CA HIS A 38 -7.66 11.42 2.92
C HIS A 38 -6.99 10.35 3.79
N LEU A 39 -6.18 9.48 3.18
CA LEU A 39 -5.48 8.43 3.92
C LEU A 39 -4.54 9.02 4.98
N LEU A 40 -3.78 10.04 4.63
CA LEU A 40 -2.87 10.68 5.59
C LEU A 40 -3.63 11.36 6.72
N SER A 41 -4.82 11.91 6.45
CA SER A 41 -5.65 12.52 7.50
C SER A 41 -6.18 11.47 8.47
N VAL A 42 -6.57 10.29 7.97
CA VAL A 42 -7.02 9.19 8.84
C VAL A 42 -5.88 8.75 9.76
N ILE A 43 -4.68 8.62 9.23
CA ILE A 43 -3.49 8.27 10.02
C ILE A 43 -3.23 9.30 11.12
N ALA A 44 -3.31 10.58 10.77
CA ALA A 44 -3.11 11.67 11.72
C ALA A 44 -4.19 11.69 12.81
N ASP A 45 -5.45 11.43 12.43
CA ASP A 45 -6.55 11.41 13.38
C ASP A 45 -6.39 10.32 14.44
N HIS A 46 -5.74 9.21 14.09
CA HIS A 46 -5.44 8.14 15.04
C HIS A 46 -4.12 8.35 15.80
N GLY A 47 -3.38 9.42 15.50
CA GLY A 47 -2.08 9.67 16.15
C GLY A 47 -1.01 8.67 15.79
N LEU A 48 -1.06 8.11 14.58
CA LEU A 48 -0.15 7.05 14.15
C LEU A 48 1.01 7.61 13.35
N THR A 49 2.09 6.83 13.27
CA THR A 49 3.25 7.10 12.42
C THR A 49 3.28 6.09 11.29
N LEU A 50 3.13 6.57 10.05
CA LEU A 50 3.21 5.69 8.88
C LEU A 50 4.65 5.26 8.67
N THR A 51 4.91 3.96 8.64
CA THR A 51 6.25 3.40 8.49
C THR A 51 6.47 2.68 7.18
N ALA A 52 5.41 2.27 6.50
CA ALA A 52 5.53 1.57 5.23
C ALA A 52 4.21 1.54 4.47
N VAL A 53 4.32 1.36 3.16
CA VAL A 53 3.21 1.01 2.28
C VAL A 53 3.45 -0.43 1.83
N TRP A 54 2.43 -1.28 1.99
CA TRP A 54 2.48 -2.68 1.60
C TRP A 54 1.57 -2.90 0.40
N LEU A 55 2.09 -3.54 -0.65
CA LEU A 55 1.31 -3.80 -1.86
C LEU A 55 1.09 -5.29 -2.05
N THR A 56 -0.15 -5.66 -2.34
CA THR A 56 -0.52 -7.06 -2.58
C THR A 56 -0.39 -7.42 -4.05
N HIS A 57 -0.68 -6.47 -4.94
CA HIS A 57 -0.47 -6.64 -6.38
C HIS A 57 -0.35 -5.27 -7.06
N GLY A 58 -0.07 -5.27 -8.37
CA GLY A 58 0.35 -4.07 -9.09
C GLY A 58 -0.74 -3.32 -9.85
N HIS A 59 -2.00 -3.69 -9.72
CA HIS A 59 -3.08 -3.02 -10.43
C HIS A 59 -3.32 -1.62 -9.88
N LEU A 60 -3.69 -0.69 -10.75
CA LEU A 60 -3.82 0.73 -10.45
C LEU A 60 -4.71 1.02 -9.23
N ASP A 61 -5.85 0.34 -9.12
CA ASP A 61 -6.79 0.56 -8.03
C ASP A 61 -6.25 0.15 -6.64
N HIS A 62 -5.11 -0.55 -6.61
CA HIS A 62 -4.44 -0.95 -5.38
C HIS A 62 -3.17 -0.16 -5.11
N VAL A 63 -2.55 0.44 -6.13
CA VAL A 63 -1.24 1.06 -5.97
C VAL A 63 -1.21 2.53 -6.38
N GLY A 64 -2.33 3.08 -6.85
CA GLY A 64 -2.33 4.39 -7.51
C GLY A 64 -1.76 5.54 -6.70
N ALA A 65 -1.85 5.52 -5.37
CA ALA A 65 -1.30 6.56 -4.51
C ALA A 65 0.01 6.15 -3.83
N ALA A 66 0.53 4.94 -4.05
CA ALA A 66 1.68 4.42 -3.31
C ALA A 66 2.92 5.31 -3.47
N ASP A 67 3.27 5.65 -4.70
CA ASP A 67 4.47 6.46 -4.95
C ASP A 67 4.33 7.89 -4.44
N GLU A 68 3.13 8.49 -4.56
CA GLU A 68 2.86 9.81 -3.97
C GLU A 68 3.08 9.81 -2.47
N ILE A 69 2.60 8.77 -1.79
CA ILE A 69 2.74 8.63 -0.34
C ILE A 69 4.22 8.49 0.01
N ARG A 70 4.98 7.70 -0.75
CA ARG A 70 6.41 7.57 -0.52
C ARG A 70 7.12 8.91 -0.67
N GLN A 71 6.78 9.68 -1.69
CA GLN A 71 7.37 11.00 -1.90
C GLN A 71 7.00 11.98 -0.79
N ALA A 72 5.78 11.91 -0.28
CA ALA A 72 5.31 12.83 0.75
C ALA A 72 5.84 12.49 2.14
N THR A 73 6.05 11.22 2.45
CA THR A 73 6.36 10.77 3.82
C THR A 73 7.75 10.18 3.97
N GLY A 74 8.39 9.77 2.88
CA GLY A 74 9.68 9.07 2.92
C GLY A 74 9.59 7.61 3.33
N CYS A 75 8.39 7.06 3.55
CA CYS A 75 8.26 5.66 3.94
C CYS A 75 8.48 4.72 2.75
N PRO A 76 9.02 3.51 2.99
CA PRO A 76 9.29 2.56 1.91
C PRO A 76 8.02 1.90 1.39
N ILE A 77 8.07 1.47 0.14
CA ILE A 77 7.05 0.62 -0.49
C ILE A 77 7.57 -0.82 -0.51
N ILE A 78 6.81 -1.73 0.07
CA ILE A 78 7.15 -3.15 0.17
C ILE A 78 6.12 -3.97 -0.57
N GLY A 79 6.58 -4.77 -1.54
CA GLY A 79 5.73 -5.49 -2.46
C GLY A 79 5.39 -4.67 -3.69
N PRO A 80 4.73 -5.26 -4.65
CA PRO A 80 4.19 -6.61 -4.65
C PRO A 80 5.24 -7.68 -4.98
N HIS A 81 4.77 -8.83 -5.43
CA HIS A 81 5.66 -9.87 -5.95
C HIS A 81 6.29 -9.43 -7.27
N PRO A 82 7.52 -9.85 -7.61
CA PRO A 82 8.19 -9.43 -8.85
C PRO A 82 7.41 -9.73 -10.14
N THR A 83 6.53 -10.71 -10.14
CA THR A 83 5.68 -11.00 -11.31
C THR A 83 4.77 -9.85 -11.67
N ASP A 84 4.52 -8.91 -10.76
CA ASP A 84 3.67 -7.74 -11.00
C ASP A 84 4.43 -6.51 -11.48
N ALA A 85 5.74 -6.63 -11.72
CA ALA A 85 6.54 -5.51 -12.23
C ALA A 85 5.96 -4.91 -13.50
N PHE A 86 5.42 -5.75 -14.38
CA PHE A 86 4.76 -5.31 -15.61
C PHE A 86 3.64 -4.31 -15.33
N TRP A 87 2.81 -4.58 -14.32
CA TRP A 87 1.67 -3.71 -13.99
C TRP A 87 2.13 -2.36 -13.46
N LEU A 88 3.20 -2.35 -12.67
CA LEU A 88 3.75 -1.09 -12.13
C LEU A 88 4.30 -0.20 -13.25
N GLN A 89 4.93 -0.80 -14.26
CA GLN A 89 5.43 -0.06 -15.41
C GLN A 89 4.29 0.41 -16.32
N ALA A 90 3.15 -0.25 -16.29
CA ALA A 90 1.99 0.06 -17.11
C ALA A 90 1.01 1.03 -16.42
N LEU A 91 1.35 1.60 -15.28
CA LEU A 91 0.46 2.51 -14.55
C LEU A 91 -0.06 3.68 -15.39
N PRO A 92 0.77 4.35 -16.22
CA PRO A 92 0.24 5.43 -17.07
C PRO A 92 -0.86 4.94 -18.01
N ALA A 93 -0.68 3.78 -18.64
CA ALA A 93 -1.67 3.20 -19.55
C ALA A 93 -2.94 2.79 -18.80
N GLN A 94 -2.81 2.23 -17.61
CA GLN A 94 -3.96 1.88 -16.77
C GLN A 94 -4.73 3.14 -16.37
N SER A 95 -4.03 4.23 -16.02
CA SER A 95 -4.66 5.48 -15.64
C SER A 95 -5.53 6.01 -16.76
N GLU A 96 -5.02 6.00 -17.98
CA GLU A 96 -5.77 6.47 -19.15
C GLU A 96 -6.96 5.56 -19.43
N MET A 97 -6.75 4.26 -19.39
CA MET A 97 -7.80 3.28 -19.70
C MET A 97 -8.98 3.36 -18.75
N PHE A 98 -8.74 3.58 -17.46
CA PHE A 98 -9.79 3.58 -16.45
C PHE A 98 -10.26 4.97 -16.02
N GLY A 99 -9.72 6.02 -16.63
CA GLY A 99 -10.11 7.39 -16.29
C GLY A 99 -9.68 7.83 -14.90
N PHE A 100 -8.60 7.25 -14.39
CA PHE A 100 -8.03 7.63 -13.10
C PHE A 100 -7.07 8.81 -13.26
N PRO A 101 -6.76 9.52 -12.16
CA PRO A 101 -5.65 10.46 -12.17
C PRO A 101 -4.37 9.78 -12.62
N TYR A 102 -3.53 10.50 -13.35
CA TYR A 102 -2.29 9.95 -13.87
C TYR A 102 -1.42 9.40 -12.75
N ALA A 103 -0.89 8.20 -12.95
CA ALA A 103 0.06 7.57 -12.03
C ALA A 103 1.34 7.24 -12.78
N ASP A 104 2.48 7.70 -12.24
CA ASP A 104 3.80 7.39 -12.78
C ASP A 104 4.17 5.93 -12.52
N PRO A 105 4.95 5.32 -13.43
CA PRO A 105 5.56 4.03 -13.10
C PRO A 105 6.48 4.18 -11.92
N PHE A 106 6.59 3.15 -11.10
CA PHE A 106 7.55 3.15 -9.99
C PHE A 106 8.08 1.76 -9.72
N THR A 107 9.19 1.70 -8.96
CA THR A 107 9.77 0.47 -8.48
C THR A 107 9.67 0.47 -6.96
N PRO A 108 9.16 -0.59 -6.34
CA PRO A 108 9.12 -0.65 -4.88
C PRO A 108 10.51 -0.72 -4.28
N ASP A 109 10.63 -0.38 -3.01
CA ASP A 109 11.90 -0.48 -2.29
C ASP A 109 12.27 -1.92 -2.00
N GLN A 110 11.27 -2.79 -1.88
CA GLN A 110 11.46 -4.22 -1.67
C GLN A 110 10.35 -5.00 -2.35
N TRP A 111 10.72 -6.02 -3.11
CA TRP A 111 9.75 -6.98 -3.66
C TRP A 111 9.44 -8.03 -2.59
N LEU A 112 8.24 -8.63 -2.65
CA LEU A 112 7.86 -9.71 -1.76
C LEU A 112 7.81 -11.03 -2.52
N ASN A 113 8.58 -12.01 -2.06
CA ASN A 113 8.57 -13.36 -2.59
C ASN A 113 7.79 -14.26 -1.63
N GLU A 114 7.37 -15.42 -2.12
CA GLU A 114 6.65 -16.37 -1.29
C GLU A 114 7.47 -16.75 -0.07
N GLY A 115 6.84 -16.68 1.10
CA GLY A 115 7.50 -17.00 2.36
C GLY A 115 8.16 -15.83 3.06
N ASP A 116 8.29 -14.69 2.39
CA ASP A 116 8.87 -13.50 3.00
C ASP A 116 8.00 -13.03 4.16
N GLN A 117 8.64 -12.43 5.16
CA GLN A 117 7.97 -11.85 6.30
C GLN A 117 8.19 -10.36 6.33
N ILE A 118 7.17 -9.63 6.78
CA ILE A 118 7.25 -8.20 7.01
C ILE A 118 6.90 -7.91 8.46
N GLN A 119 7.43 -6.79 8.96
CA GLN A 119 7.33 -6.43 10.36
C GLN A 119 6.62 -5.09 10.50
N LEU A 120 5.75 -4.97 11.51
CA LEU A 120 5.08 -3.73 11.85
C LEU A 120 5.27 -3.48 13.35
N GLY A 121 6.04 -2.44 13.69
CA GLY A 121 6.35 -2.14 15.09
C GLY A 121 7.00 -3.34 15.76
N GLN A 122 6.36 -3.86 16.80
CA GLN A 122 6.84 -5.05 17.51
C GLN A 122 6.18 -6.34 17.03
N GLN A 123 5.29 -6.27 16.06
CA GLN A 123 4.63 -7.43 15.50
C GLN A 123 5.48 -8.05 14.41
N HIS A 124 5.63 -9.37 14.45
CA HIS A 124 6.43 -10.14 13.51
C HIS A 124 5.58 -11.17 12.80
N GLY A 125 6.11 -11.74 11.73
CA GLY A 125 5.52 -12.90 11.09
C GLY A 125 4.44 -12.62 10.09
N PHE A 126 4.27 -11.36 9.65
CA PHE A 126 3.43 -11.06 8.50
C PHE A 126 4.10 -11.64 7.27
N ARG A 127 3.48 -12.63 6.67
CA ARG A 127 3.98 -13.26 5.46
C ARG A 127 3.30 -12.66 4.27
N ASN A 128 3.89 -12.86 3.10
CA ASN A 128 3.33 -12.39 1.85
C ASN A 128 2.06 -13.14 1.43
N ALA A 129 1.41 -13.82 2.35
CA ALA A 129 0.11 -14.42 2.11
C ALA A 129 -0.91 -13.39 1.60
N LEU A 130 -0.74 -12.12 1.96
CA LEU A 130 -1.55 -11.04 1.41
C LEU A 130 -1.41 -10.96 -0.10
N ALA A 131 -0.18 -11.06 -0.61
CA ALA A 131 0.08 -11.07 -2.04
C ALA A 131 -0.47 -12.34 -2.69
N ARG A 132 -0.32 -13.48 -2.05
CA ARG A 132 -0.74 -14.78 -2.62
C ARG A 132 -2.24 -14.89 -2.80
N ARG A 133 -3.03 -14.29 -1.91
CA ARG A 133 -4.48 -14.43 -1.92
C ARG A 133 -5.16 -13.77 -3.11
N LEU A 134 -4.49 -12.86 -3.75
CA LEU A 134 -5.09 -12.01 -4.78
C LEU A 134 -4.64 -12.39 -6.18
N TRP A 135 -3.96 -13.51 -6.30
CA TRP A 135 -3.36 -13.96 -7.57
C TRP A 135 -4.20 -15.03 -8.28
#